data_6e9396f9d5a48cb1e631924b981dae94
#
_entry.id   6e9396f9d5a48cb1e631924b981dae94
#
_cell.length_a   1.000
_cell.length_b   1.000
_cell.length_c   1.000
_cell.angle_alpha   90.00
_cell.angle_beta   90.00
_cell.angle_gamma   90.00
#
_symmetry.space_group_name_H-M   'P 1'
#
loop_
_entity.id
_entity.type
_entity.pdbx_description
1 polymer ?
#
loop_
_entity_poly.entity_id
_entity_poly.type
_entity_poly.pdbx_seq_one_letter_code
_entity_poly.pdbx_strand_id
1 'polypeptide(L)'
;YPKTLFSELGEGEPVRIVDCDTEEHEAERAVARIQSLRAASNPPPDWKDFAILYRANHQAKPFEKALRKANIPYKVSGGTSFFDRAEIKDLCAWFRLWINNDDDPAFLRAIGTPKRGIGHTTLGKLGEFSSQHKLSMFGALFAHMLEAALPKKAHDSLLEFGRYINDLEYRARHTLGAEQSRGFMLDWLKEIGYEQYLYDSEDSESVAAARWSNVLEFCDWMAQRAGGQIEDAAGTTTHTEVKSLLEVARNIALLSTISEREKEQDMVILSTLHASKGLEWPHVMLVGVTEGMLPFKLDDDDGRQQKVSDETAQRLQEERRLMYVGITRARRSLAVSWTKRRKKGREMVSTLPSRFIKEMGLDAATSREDPREKLRQLRAEFALKAQQSTPADS
;
A
#
# COMPACT_ATOMS: atom_id res chain seq x y z
N TYR A 1 43.13 0.79 -4.73
CA TYR A 1 43.27 -0.10 -3.58
C TYR A 1 42.23 -1.23 -3.68
N PRO A 2 42.64 -2.51 -3.74
CA PRO A 2 41.70 -3.61 -3.68
C PRO A 2 41.05 -3.60 -2.27
N LYS A 3 39.74 -3.44 -2.23
CA LYS A 3 38.97 -3.58 -0.99
C LYS A 3 38.54 -5.02 -0.83
N THR A 4 38.94 -5.67 0.24
CA THR A 4 38.45 -6.99 0.61
C THR A 4 37.19 -6.79 1.47
N LEU A 5 36.07 -7.33 1.01
CA LEU A 5 34.86 -7.38 1.81
C LEU A 5 34.99 -8.50 2.84
N PHE A 6 34.64 -8.21 4.07
CA PHE A 6 34.53 -9.20 5.14
C PHE A 6 33.25 -8.99 5.94
N SER A 7 32.75 -10.05 6.53
CA SER A 7 31.58 -10.00 7.41
C SER A 7 31.96 -10.58 8.77
N GLU A 8 31.60 -9.87 9.82
CA GLU A 8 31.72 -10.36 11.20
C GLU A 8 30.58 -11.31 11.59
N LEU A 9 29.52 -11.40 10.76
CA LEU A 9 28.33 -12.21 11.01
C LEU A 9 28.48 -13.69 10.57
N GLY A 10 29.63 -14.05 9.96
CA GLY A 10 29.88 -15.40 9.42
C GLY A 10 29.12 -15.63 8.09
N GLU A 11 28.97 -16.89 7.71
CA GLU A 11 28.21 -17.29 6.53
C GLU A 11 26.70 -17.18 6.80
N GLY A 12 25.99 -16.45 5.92
CA GLY A 12 24.54 -16.30 5.95
C GLY A 12 23.83 -17.41 5.17
N GLU A 13 22.51 -17.26 5.01
CA GLU A 13 21.74 -18.10 4.11
C GLU A 13 22.21 -17.90 2.65
N PRO A 14 22.21 -18.96 1.81
CA PRO A 14 22.48 -18.82 0.39
C PRO A 14 21.55 -17.81 -0.26
N VAL A 15 22.09 -16.99 -1.18
CA VAL A 15 21.28 -16.07 -1.96
C VAL A 15 20.28 -16.86 -2.81
N ARG A 16 19.01 -16.49 -2.75
CA ARG A 16 17.93 -17.14 -3.50
C ARG A 16 17.59 -16.34 -4.74
N ILE A 17 17.60 -16.99 -5.89
CA ILE A 17 17.06 -16.41 -7.13
C ILE A 17 15.66 -16.96 -7.36
N VAL A 18 14.70 -16.05 -7.58
CA VAL A 18 13.28 -16.38 -7.70
C VAL A 18 12.76 -15.85 -9.03
N ASP A 19 12.34 -16.75 -9.91
CA ASP A 19 11.63 -16.41 -11.14
C ASP A 19 10.12 -16.30 -10.87
N CYS A 20 9.50 -15.25 -11.37
CA CYS A 20 8.08 -14.97 -11.22
C CYS A 20 7.43 -14.76 -12.59
N ASP A 21 6.15 -15.13 -12.71
CA ASP A 21 5.48 -15.00 -14.01
C ASP A 21 5.14 -13.54 -14.33
N THR A 22 4.67 -12.78 -13.32
CA THR A 22 4.26 -11.36 -13.42
C THR A 22 4.71 -10.57 -12.18
N GLU A 23 4.54 -9.24 -12.23
CA GLU A 23 4.82 -8.34 -11.11
C GLU A 23 3.91 -8.63 -9.90
N GLU A 24 2.65 -8.98 -10.14
CA GLU A 24 1.72 -9.38 -9.09
C GLU A 24 2.14 -10.69 -8.42
N HIS A 25 2.54 -11.69 -9.23
CA HIS A 25 3.07 -12.96 -8.72
C HIS A 25 4.35 -12.74 -7.91
N GLU A 26 5.23 -11.86 -8.37
CA GLU A 26 6.45 -11.48 -7.63
C GLU A 26 6.11 -10.89 -6.26
N ALA A 27 5.14 -9.98 -6.21
CA ALA A 27 4.69 -9.36 -4.96
C ALA A 27 4.08 -10.39 -3.98
N GLU A 28 3.23 -11.29 -4.49
CA GLU A 28 2.65 -12.35 -3.66
C GLU A 28 3.70 -13.31 -3.12
N ARG A 29 4.72 -13.67 -3.92
CA ARG A 29 5.83 -14.51 -3.46
C ARG A 29 6.71 -13.82 -2.41
N ALA A 30 6.96 -12.52 -2.57
CA ALA A 30 7.69 -11.73 -1.58
C ALA A 30 6.95 -11.71 -0.23
N VAL A 31 5.63 -11.46 -0.24
CA VAL A 31 4.80 -11.49 0.97
C VAL A 31 4.77 -12.88 1.60
N ALA A 32 4.59 -13.93 0.80
CA ALA A 32 4.61 -15.32 1.28
C ALA A 32 5.96 -15.68 1.94
N ARG A 33 7.08 -15.18 1.39
CA ARG A 33 8.39 -15.36 2.00
C ARG A 33 8.53 -14.67 3.35
N ILE A 34 8.06 -13.42 3.49
CA ILE A 34 8.03 -12.72 4.77
C ILE A 34 7.26 -13.54 5.81
N GLN A 35 6.05 -13.97 5.47
CA GLN A 35 5.22 -14.79 6.35
C GLN A 35 5.86 -16.12 6.71
N SER A 36 6.51 -16.78 5.73
CA SER A 36 7.22 -18.05 5.94
C SER A 36 8.41 -17.90 6.89
N LEU A 37 9.22 -16.84 6.71
CA LEU A 37 10.38 -16.58 7.59
C LEU A 37 9.92 -16.28 9.03
N ARG A 38 8.84 -15.52 9.18
CA ARG A 38 8.26 -15.28 10.52
C ARG A 38 7.71 -16.54 11.16
N ALA A 39 7.00 -17.36 10.39
CA ALA A 39 6.43 -18.61 10.91
C ALA A 39 7.47 -19.67 11.26
N ALA A 40 8.62 -19.68 10.57
CA ALA A 40 9.71 -20.65 10.79
C ALA A 40 10.64 -20.29 11.96
N SER A 41 10.53 -19.06 12.50
CA SER A 41 11.44 -18.55 13.54
C SER A 41 10.74 -18.45 14.89
N ASN A 42 11.48 -18.70 15.95
CA ASN A 42 11.01 -18.53 17.32
C ASN A 42 12.10 -17.83 18.16
N PRO A 43 11.93 -16.57 18.60
CA PRO A 43 10.79 -15.70 18.31
C PRO A 43 10.73 -15.31 16.82
N PRO A 44 9.52 -14.96 16.31
CA PRO A 44 9.39 -14.48 14.95
C PRO A 44 10.07 -13.12 14.77
N PRO A 45 10.78 -12.87 13.64
CA PRO A 45 11.35 -11.57 13.34
C PRO A 45 10.29 -10.48 13.34
N ASP A 46 10.65 -9.26 13.75
CA ASP A 46 9.77 -8.08 13.65
C ASP A 46 9.51 -7.73 12.17
N TRP A 47 8.43 -7.00 11.88
CA TRP A 47 8.15 -6.53 10.51
C TRP A 47 9.24 -5.60 9.99
N LYS A 48 9.83 -4.77 10.86
CA LYS A 48 10.94 -3.86 10.54
C LYS A 48 12.23 -4.57 10.12
N ASP A 49 12.35 -5.87 10.38
CA ASP A 49 13.49 -6.68 9.96
C ASP A 49 13.46 -7.03 8.46
N PHE A 50 12.37 -6.72 7.78
CA PHE A 50 12.16 -7.02 6.37
C PHE A 50 12.18 -5.76 5.51
N ALA A 51 12.88 -5.82 4.38
CA ALA A 51 12.82 -4.80 3.35
C ALA A 51 12.58 -5.41 1.96
N ILE A 52 11.77 -4.71 1.17
CA ILE A 52 11.57 -4.95 -0.26
C ILE A 52 12.21 -3.78 -1.00
N LEU A 53 13.27 -4.07 -1.76
CA LEU A 53 14.06 -3.07 -2.47
C LEU A 53 13.81 -3.18 -3.97
N TYR A 54 13.64 -2.04 -4.62
CA TYR A 54 13.37 -1.95 -6.06
C TYR A 54 14.09 -0.75 -6.68
N ARG A 55 14.19 -0.73 -8.02
CA ARG A 55 14.91 0.32 -8.76
C ARG A 55 14.13 1.63 -8.84
N ALA A 56 12.81 1.58 -9.02
CA ALA A 56 11.98 2.76 -9.30
C ALA A 56 10.66 2.73 -8.51
N ASN A 57 10.17 3.91 -8.12
CA ASN A 57 8.99 4.08 -7.26
C ASN A 57 7.70 3.40 -7.79
N HIS A 58 7.51 3.35 -9.12
CA HIS A 58 6.33 2.72 -9.70
C HIS A 58 6.24 1.21 -9.41
N GLN A 59 7.37 0.56 -9.12
CA GLN A 59 7.43 -0.87 -8.75
C GLN A 59 6.85 -1.16 -7.36
N ALA A 60 6.70 -0.16 -6.49
CA ALA A 60 6.13 -0.35 -5.15
C ALA A 60 4.67 -0.83 -5.18
N LYS A 61 3.87 -0.40 -6.16
CA LYS A 61 2.41 -0.57 -6.17
C LYS A 61 1.93 -2.02 -6.00
N PRO A 62 2.41 -3.04 -6.73
CA PRO A 62 1.99 -4.41 -6.52
C PRO A 62 2.36 -4.94 -5.13
N PHE A 63 3.51 -4.55 -4.58
CA PHE A 63 3.94 -4.96 -3.23
C PHE A 63 3.09 -4.30 -2.14
N GLU A 64 2.78 -3.01 -2.26
CA GLU A 64 1.82 -2.34 -1.37
C GLU A 64 0.47 -3.06 -1.35
N LYS A 65 -0.06 -3.41 -2.54
CA LYS A 65 -1.32 -4.15 -2.68
C LYS A 65 -1.26 -5.53 -2.00
N ALA A 66 -0.20 -6.28 -2.23
CA ALA A 66 -0.03 -7.62 -1.65
C ALA A 66 0.14 -7.57 -0.12
N LEU A 67 0.90 -6.60 0.42
CA LEU A 67 1.06 -6.39 1.86
C LEU A 67 -0.26 -6.00 2.53
N ARG A 68 -1.02 -5.07 1.92
CA ARG A 68 -2.36 -4.70 2.41
C ARG A 68 -3.32 -5.90 2.43
N LYS A 69 -3.32 -6.71 1.34
CA LYS A 69 -4.14 -7.93 1.26
C LYS A 69 -3.80 -8.91 2.39
N ALA A 70 -2.54 -9.01 2.76
CA ALA A 70 -2.05 -9.88 3.84
C ALA A 70 -2.15 -9.25 5.24
N ASN A 71 -2.66 -8.03 5.38
CA ASN A 71 -2.69 -7.26 6.64
C ASN A 71 -1.31 -7.04 7.28
N ILE A 72 -0.29 -6.88 6.44
CA ILE A 72 1.08 -6.62 6.90
C ILE A 72 1.32 -5.11 6.87
N PRO A 73 1.72 -4.51 8.00
CA PRO A 73 2.05 -3.09 8.05
C PRO A 73 3.32 -2.81 7.22
N TYR A 74 3.32 -1.70 6.48
CA TYR A 74 4.45 -1.32 5.65
C TYR A 74 4.62 0.19 5.55
N LYS A 75 5.83 0.61 5.20
CA LYS A 75 6.18 2.01 4.94
C LYS A 75 6.95 2.11 3.63
N VAL A 76 6.61 3.12 2.80
CA VAL A 76 7.37 3.42 1.58
C VAL A 76 8.39 4.51 1.88
N SER A 77 9.67 4.19 1.68
CA SER A 77 10.78 5.12 1.85
C SER A 77 11.20 5.69 0.48
N GLY A 78 11.27 7.01 0.38
CA GLY A 78 11.60 7.69 -0.87
C GLY A 78 10.45 7.76 -1.90
N GLY A 79 9.23 7.53 -1.46
CA GLY A 79 8.00 7.61 -2.25
C GLY A 79 6.81 7.98 -1.39
N THR A 80 5.62 8.08 -2.01
CA THR A 80 4.36 8.31 -1.32
C THR A 80 3.66 6.99 -1.06
N SER A 81 3.48 6.63 0.21
CA SER A 81 2.72 5.45 0.62
C SER A 81 1.25 5.57 0.15
N PHE A 82 0.57 4.42 0.00
CA PHE A 82 -0.82 4.40 -0.44
C PHE A 82 -1.73 5.29 0.42
N PHE A 83 -1.61 5.20 1.76
CA PHE A 83 -2.39 6.03 2.68
C PHE A 83 -1.96 7.49 2.73
N ASP A 84 -0.79 7.84 2.17
CA ASP A 84 -0.30 9.23 2.09
C ASP A 84 -0.78 9.95 0.84
N ARG A 85 -1.35 9.23 -0.14
CA ARG A 85 -1.89 9.81 -1.35
C ARG A 85 -3.09 10.71 -1.02
N ALA A 86 -3.17 11.85 -1.70
CA ALA A 86 -4.18 12.87 -1.41
C ALA A 86 -5.61 12.34 -1.50
N GLU A 87 -5.92 11.60 -2.57
CA GLU A 87 -7.23 10.99 -2.81
C GLU A 87 -7.62 9.97 -1.73
N ILE A 88 -6.64 9.23 -1.19
CA ILE A 88 -6.89 8.26 -0.11
C ILE A 88 -7.08 8.98 1.23
N LYS A 89 -6.30 10.02 1.50
CA LYS A 89 -6.50 10.89 2.67
C LYS A 89 -7.86 11.57 2.65
N ASP A 90 -8.36 11.94 1.47
CA ASP A 90 -9.71 12.50 1.34
C ASP A 90 -10.77 11.49 1.80
N LEU A 91 -10.74 10.25 1.29
CA LEU A 91 -11.68 9.21 1.67
C LEU A 91 -11.56 8.84 3.16
N CYS A 92 -10.33 8.73 3.67
CA CYS A 92 -10.09 8.47 5.10
C CYS A 92 -10.69 9.58 5.98
N ALA A 93 -10.64 10.85 5.55
CA ALA A 93 -11.25 11.95 6.30
C ALA A 93 -12.78 11.81 6.37
N TRP A 94 -13.43 11.42 5.28
CA TRP A 94 -14.87 11.13 5.28
C TRP A 94 -15.21 9.98 6.24
N PHE A 95 -14.45 8.90 6.22
CA PHE A 95 -14.68 7.76 7.13
C PHE A 95 -14.43 8.12 8.58
N ARG A 96 -13.40 8.91 8.87
CA ARG A 96 -13.13 9.42 10.22
C ARG A 96 -14.30 10.25 10.74
N LEU A 97 -14.90 11.07 9.88
CA LEU A 97 -16.04 11.91 10.23
C LEU A 97 -17.32 11.09 10.49
N TRP A 98 -17.52 9.98 9.74
CA TRP A 98 -18.65 9.05 10.04
C TRP A 98 -18.51 8.36 11.37
N ILE A 99 -17.29 8.17 11.86
CA ILE A 99 -16.99 7.43 13.09
C ILE A 99 -16.94 8.37 14.29
N ASN A 100 -16.38 9.54 14.10
CA ASN A 100 -16.18 10.56 15.12
C ASN A 100 -16.47 11.95 14.56
N ASN A 101 -17.64 12.47 14.85
CA ASN A 101 -18.06 13.79 14.38
C ASN A 101 -17.26 14.94 15.04
N ASP A 102 -16.52 14.67 16.13
CA ASP A 102 -15.68 15.66 16.81
C ASP A 102 -14.27 15.77 16.19
N ASP A 103 -14.00 15.09 15.08
CA ASP A 103 -12.74 15.17 14.35
C ASP A 103 -12.70 16.40 13.41
N ASP A 104 -12.40 17.57 13.95
CA ASP A 104 -12.35 18.83 13.21
C ASP A 104 -11.39 18.80 11.99
N PRO A 105 -10.19 18.22 12.06
CA PRO A 105 -9.35 18.03 10.87
C PRO A 105 -10.03 17.20 9.77
N ALA A 106 -10.72 16.12 10.13
CA ALA A 106 -11.46 15.30 9.19
C ALA A 106 -12.65 16.07 8.60
N PHE A 107 -13.37 16.83 9.44
CA PHE A 107 -14.46 17.71 9.01
C PHE A 107 -13.98 18.72 7.96
N LEU A 108 -12.92 19.45 8.24
CA LEU A 108 -12.38 20.48 7.32
C LEU A 108 -11.97 19.88 5.98
N ARG A 109 -11.40 18.68 5.98
CA ARG A 109 -11.00 18.00 4.75
C ARG A 109 -12.22 17.48 3.98
N ALA A 110 -13.14 16.82 4.63
CA ALA A 110 -14.33 16.23 3.99
C ALA A 110 -15.27 17.30 3.39
N ILE A 111 -15.47 18.43 4.06
CA ILE A 111 -16.32 19.52 3.56
C ILE A 111 -15.68 20.24 2.36
N GLY A 112 -14.35 20.23 2.29
CA GLY A 112 -13.58 20.86 1.21
C GLY A 112 -13.36 19.98 -0.02
N THR A 113 -13.60 18.65 0.08
CA THR A 113 -13.30 17.69 -0.98
C THR A 113 -14.45 16.70 -1.22
N PRO A 114 -15.19 16.81 -2.34
CA PRO A 114 -15.19 17.91 -3.33
C PRO A 114 -15.69 19.25 -2.79
N LYS A 115 -15.32 20.33 -3.46
CA LYS A 115 -15.75 21.69 -3.08
C LYS A 115 -17.27 21.84 -3.13
N ARG A 116 -17.87 22.39 -2.06
CA ARG A 116 -19.33 22.57 -1.92
C ARG A 116 -19.78 24.03 -1.89
N GLY A 117 -18.94 24.95 -2.38
CA GLY A 117 -19.26 26.38 -2.32
C GLY A 117 -19.16 27.00 -0.92
N ILE A 118 -18.64 26.27 0.05
CA ILE A 118 -18.37 26.77 1.40
C ILE A 118 -16.95 27.30 1.43
N GLY A 119 -16.81 28.62 1.51
CA GLY A 119 -15.52 29.30 1.46
C GLY A 119 -14.81 29.35 2.81
N HIS A 120 -13.49 29.66 2.76
CA HIS A 120 -12.65 29.80 3.95
C HIS A 120 -13.19 30.79 4.98
N THR A 121 -13.82 31.88 4.56
CA THR A 121 -14.43 32.87 5.46
C THR A 121 -15.57 32.25 6.29
N THR A 122 -16.39 31.41 5.69
CA THR A 122 -17.49 30.70 6.37
C THR A 122 -16.93 29.68 7.37
N LEU A 123 -15.93 28.90 6.94
CA LEU A 123 -15.27 27.92 7.81
C LEU A 123 -14.50 28.59 8.96
N GLY A 124 -13.89 29.78 8.71
CA GLY A 124 -13.25 30.57 9.77
C GLY A 124 -14.25 31.02 10.83
N LYS A 125 -15.40 31.58 10.43
CA LYS A 125 -16.48 31.97 11.36
C LYS A 125 -17.06 30.78 12.12
N LEU A 126 -17.22 29.63 11.47
CA LEU A 126 -17.64 28.39 12.12
C LEU A 126 -16.61 27.94 13.16
N GLY A 127 -15.31 28.01 12.84
CA GLY A 127 -14.22 27.68 13.78
C GLY A 127 -14.18 28.61 14.99
N GLU A 128 -14.35 29.93 14.80
CA GLU A 128 -14.46 30.90 15.89
C GLU A 128 -15.68 30.62 16.78
N PHE A 129 -16.84 30.36 16.19
CA PHE A 129 -18.07 30.02 16.90
C PHE A 129 -17.89 28.72 17.70
N SER A 130 -17.35 27.65 17.09
CA SER A 130 -17.12 26.38 17.75
C SER A 130 -16.18 26.51 18.96
N SER A 131 -15.09 27.26 18.78
CA SER A 131 -14.13 27.57 19.85
C SER A 131 -14.75 28.32 21.03
N GLN A 132 -15.55 29.36 20.75
CA GLN A 132 -16.25 30.16 21.75
C GLN A 132 -17.23 29.33 22.58
N HIS A 133 -17.92 28.39 21.93
CA HIS A 133 -18.95 27.57 22.58
C HIS A 133 -18.45 26.20 23.04
N LYS A 134 -17.13 25.90 22.89
CA LYS A 134 -16.50 24.62 23.23
C LYS A 134 -17.20 23.41 22.57
N LEU A 135 -17.58 23.57 21.32
CA LEU A 135 -18.15 22.54 20.48
C LEU A 135 -17.14 22.11 19.41
N SER A 136 -17.30 20.91 18.87
CA SER A 136 -16.66 20.57 17.61
C SER A 136 -17.28 21.40 16.46
N MET A 137 -16.56 21.56 15.34
CA MET A 137 -17.11 22.26 14.18
C MET A 137 -18.39 21.57 13.66
N PHE A 138 -18.43 20.25 13.68
CA PHE A 138 -19.63 19.49 13.31
C PHE A 138 -20.78 19.69 14.31
N GLY A 139 -20.50 19.58 15.59
CA GLY A 139 -21.52 19.85 16.64
C GLY A 139 -22.08 21.25 16.58
N ALA A 140 -21.27 22.24 16.23
CA ALA A 140 -21.67 23.62 16.06
C ALA A 140 -22.69 23.82 14.93
N LEU A 141 -22.76 22.96 13.90
CA LEU A 141 -23.71 23.05 12.78
C LEU A 141 -25.16 22.99 13.24
N PHE A 142 -25.44 22.34 14.37
CA PHE A 142 -26.77 22.11 14.89
C PHE A 142 -27.12 23.07 16.04
N ALA A 143 -26.22 24.00 16.37
CA ALA A 143 -26.47 25.01 17.41
C ALA A 143 -27.35 26.13 16.87
N HIS A 144 -28.49 26.42 17.51
CA HIS A 144 -29.44 27.49 17.12
C HIS A 144 -28.77 28.85 16.94
N MET A 145 -27.76 29.14 17.76
CA MET A 145 -27.07 30.44 17.72
C MET A 145 -26.17 30.62 16.48
N LEU A 146 -25.82 29.55 15.77
CA LEU A 146 -25.01 29.62 14.55
C LEU A 146 -25.74 30.33 13.42
N GLU A 147 -27.07 30.20 13.33
CA GLU A 147 -27.91 30.85 12.30
C GLU A 147 -27.75 32.39 12.34
N ALA A 148 -27.59 32.96 13.55
CA ALA A 148 -27.37 34.40 13.70
C ALA A 148 -25.94 34.85 13.36
N ALA A 149 -24.96 33.92 13.39
CA ALA A 149 -23.54 34.22 13.17
C ALA A 149 -23.10 34.14 11.70
N LEU A 150 -23.92 33.47 10.85
CA LEU A 150 -23.60 33.21 9.44
C LEU A 150 -24.69 33.74 8.49
N PRO A 151 -24.33 34.07 7.23
CA PRO A 151 -25.32 34.30 6.19
C PRO A 151 -26.19 33.03 6.01
N LYS A 152 -27.51 33.22 5.84
CA LYS A 152 -28.47 32.12 5.74
C LYS A 152 -28.06 31.03 4.74
N LYS A 153 -27.65 31.40 3.52
CA LYS A 153 -27.19 30.44 2.51
C LYS A 153 -25.99 29.57 3.00
N ALA A 154 -25.06 30.18 3.70
CA ALA A 154 -23.87 29.47 4.25
C ALA A 154 -24.29 28.54 5.39
N HIS A 155 -25.15 28.98 6.27
CA HIS A 155 -25.72 28.18 7.34
C HIS A 155 -26.49 26.97 6.79
N ASP A 156 -27.40 27.20 5.81
CA ASP A 156 -28.18 26.13 5.19
C ASP A 156 -27.28 25.08 4.52
N SER A 157 -26.23 25.49 3.80
CA SER A 157 -25.27 24.58 3.16
C SER A 157 -24.48 23.76 4.18
N LEU A 158 -24.08 24.37 5.30
CA LEU A 158 -23.40 23.69 6.39
C LEU A 158 -24.31 22.66 7.06
N LEU A 159 -25.56 23.04 7.34
CA LEU A 159 -26.53 22.17 7.97
C LEU A 159 -26.90 20.98 7.07
N GLU A 160 -27.04 21.21 5.75
CA GLU A 160 -27.24 20.17 4.74
C GLU A 160 -26.08 19.17 4.77
N PHE A 161 -24.84 19.65 4.79
CA PHE A 161 -23.66 18.79 4.90
C PHE A 161 -23.68 17.96 6.20
N GLY A 162 -24.00 18.57 7.33
CA GLY A 162 -24.09 17.83 8.61
C GLY A 162 -25.15 16.73 8.59
N ARG A 163 -26.33 17.01 8.01
CA ARG A 163 -27.39 16.01 7.83
C ARG A 163 -26.97 14.88 6.89
N TYR A 164 -26.27 15.23 5.82
CA TYR A 164 -25.73 14.25 4.88
C TYR A 164 -24.72 13.30 5.55
N ILE A 165 -23.81 13.81 6.39
CA ILE A 165 -22.88 12.99 7.15
C ILE A 165 -23.62 12.00 8.07
N ASN A 166 -24.66 12.46 8.78
CA ASN A 166 -25.46 11.60 9.65
C ASN A 166 -26.21 10.51 8.85
N ASP A 167 -26.72 10.85 7.66
CA ASP A 167 -27.33 9.86 6.76
C ASP A 167 -26.33 8.82 6.27
N LEU A 168 -25.12 9.25 5.87
CA LEU A 168 -24.07 8.35 5.44
C LEU A 168 -23.61 7.40 6.55
N GLU A 169 -23.45 7.90 7.79
CA GLU A 169 -23.13 7.08 8.94
C GLU A 169 -24.21 6.01 9.17
N TYR A 170 -25.49 6.43 9.15
CA TYR A 170 -26.62 5.50 9.31
C TYR A 170 -26.63 4.42 8.22
N ARG A 171 -26.48 4.81 6.96
CA ARG A 171 -26.44 3.90 5.80
C ARG A 171 -25.24 2.94 5.90
N ALA A 172 -24.04 3.45 6.23
CA ALA A 172 -22.83 2.64 6.38
C ALA A 172 -22.94 1.61 7.52
N ARG A 173 -23.65 1.94 8.59
CA ARG A 173 -23.91 1.03 9.71
C ARG A 173 -24.78 -0.16 9.30
N HIS A 174 -25.70 0.04 8.35
CA HIS A 174 -26.64 -0.97 7.86
C HIS A 174 -26.18 -1.66 6.57
N THR A 175 -25.03 -1.26 6.00
CA THR A 175 -24.43 -1.87 4.82
C THR A 175 -23.52 -3.02 5.26
N LEU A 176 -23.87 -4.26 4.91
CA LEU A 176 -23.22 -5.47 5.40
C LEU A 176 -22.54 -6.25 4.27
N GLY A 177 -21.33 -6.74 4.54
CA GLY A 177 -20.60 -7.63 3.63
C GLY A 177 -19.96 -6.91 2.44
N ALA A 178 -19.19 -7.65 1.67
CA ALA A 178 -18.32 -7.11 0.62
C ALA A 178 -19.10 -6.45 -0.53
N GLU A 179 -20.10 -7.13 -1.08
CA GLU A 179 -20.85 -6.68 -2.24
C GLU A 179 -21.61 -5.37 -1.96
N GLN A 180 -22.39 -5.34 -0.85
CA GLN A 180 -23.14 -4.16 -0.46
C GLN A 180 -22.20 -2.99 -0.12
N SER A 181 -21.09 -3.26 0.57
CA SER A 181 -20.11 -2.22 0.93
C SER A 181 -19.47 -1.60 -0.30
N ARG A 182 -19.13 -2.42 -1.30
CA ARG A 182 -18.61 -1.93 -2.58
C ARG A 182 -19.63 -1.07 -3.31
N GLY A 183 -20.86 -1.55 -3.46
CA GLY A 183 -21.95 -0.81 -4.10
C GLY A 183 -22.19 0.54 -3.42
N PHE A 184 -22.34 0.53 -2.10
CA PHE A 184 -22.52 1.76 -1.32
C PHE A 184 -21.41 2.79 -1.55
N MET A 185 -20.13 2.37 -1.50
CA MET A 185 -19.01 3.30 -1.68
C MET A 185 -18.98 3.89 -3.08
N LEU A 186 -19.27 3.12 -4.12
CA LEU A 186 -19.32 3.62 -5.49
C LEU A 186 -20.47 4.60 -5.71
N ASP A 187 -21.66 4.30 -5.16
CA ASP A 187 -22.83 5.19 -5.23
C ASP A 187 -22.56 6.49 -4.47
N TRP A 188 -21.99 6.42 -3.27
CA TRP A 188 -21.58 7.58 -2.50
C TRP A 188 -20.58 8.46 -3.24
N LEU A 189 -19.52 7.89 -3.84
CA LEU A 189 -18.53 8.63 -4.60
C LEU A 189 -19.16 9.35 -5.81
N LYS A 190 -20.16 8.71 -6.45
CA LYS A 190 -20.95 9.30 -7.52
C LYS A 190 -21.86 10.43 -6.98
N GLU A 191 -22.55 10.23 -5.85
CA GLU A 191 -23.38 11.24 -5.19
C GLU A 191 -22.62 12.53 -4.92
N ILE A 192 -21.36 12.42 -4.44
CA ILE A 192 -20.52 13.58 -4.14
C ILE A 192 -19.77 14.12 -5.37
N GLY A 193 -19.82 13.44 -6.52
CA GLY A 193 -19.11 13.85 -7.74
C GLY A 193 -17.58 13.75 -7.62
N TYR A 194 -17.05 12.79 -6.86
CA TYR A 194 -15.63 12.74 -6.54
C TYR A 194 -14.74 12.43 -7.75
N GLU A 195 -15.20 11.57 -8.68
CA GLU A 195 -14.48 11.30 -9.93
C GLU A 195 -14.26 12.58 -10.73
N GLN A 196 -15.34 13.33 -10.99
CA GLN A 196 -15.27 14.60 -11.72
C GLN A 196 -14.35 15.60 -11.00
N TYR A 197 -14.43 15.66 -9.68
CA TYR A 197 -13.56 16.53 -8.88
C TYR A 197 -12.07 16.18 -9.10
N LEU A 198 -11.69 14.91 -9.21
CA LEU A 198 -10.31 14.52 -9.50
C LEU A 198 -9.88 14.99 -10.90
N TYR A 199 -10.74 14.82 -11.91
CA TYR A 199 -10.46 15.29 -13.28
C TYR A 199 -10.37 16.81 -13.37
N ASP A 200 -11.20 17.55 -12.65
CA ASP A 200 -11.18 19.01 -12.62
C ASP A 200 -10.00 19.59 -11.83
N SER A 201 -9.40 18.81 -10.94
CA SER A 201 -8.30 19.27 -10.07
C SER A 201 -6.90 18.98 -10.61
N GLU A 202 -6.78 18.23 -11.70
CA GLU A 202 -5.50 17.82 -12.29
C GLU A 202 -5.32 18.37 -13.70
N ASP A 203 -4.11 18.83 -14.02
CA ASP A 203 -3.79 19.32 -15.38
C ASP A 203 -3.65 18.17 -16.40
N SER A 204 -3.50 16.93 -15.95
CA SER A 204 -3.31 15.74 -16.78
C SER A 204 -4.38 14.70 -16.53
N GLU A 205 -5.13 14.36 -17.57
CA GLU A 205 -6.14 13.30 -17.56
C GLU A 205 -5.56 11.95 -17.11
N SER A 206 -4.33 11.63 -17.50
CA SER A 206 -3.67 10.39 -17.10
C SER A 206 -3.37 10.34 -15.60
N VAL A 207 -3.06 11.49 -14.98
CA VAL A 207 -2.87 11.60 -13.52
C VAL A 207 -4.21 11.45 -12.81
N ALA A 208 -5.25 12.13 -13.27
CA ALA A 208 -6.61 12.01 -12.72
C ALA A 208 -7.11 10.55 -12.78
N ALA A 209 -6.96 9.89 -13.93
CA ALA A 209 -7.32 8.47 -14.10
C ALA A 209 -6.53 7.54 -13.17
N ALA A 210 -5.24 7.82 -12.95
CA ALA A 210 -4.42 7.04 -12.00
C ALA A 210 -4.90 7.22 -10.56
N ARG A 211 -5.26 8.45 -10.16
CA ARG A 211 -5.83 8.75 -8.83
C ARG A 211 -7.19 8.08 -8.65
N TRP A 212 -8.06 8.16 -9.66
CA TRP A 212 -9.35 7.45 -9.64
C TRP A 212 -9.18 5.93 -9.51
N SER A 213 -8.22 5.34 -10.24
CA SER A 213 -7.87 3.92 -10.08
C SER A 213 -7.44 3.58 -8.64
N ASN A 214 -6.71 4.46 -7.95
CA ASN A 214 -6.37 4.27 -6.54
C ASN A 214 -7.60 4.30 -5.63
N VAL A 215 -8.56 5.17 -5.91
CA VAL A 215 -9.84 5.24 -5.19
C VAL A 215 -10.63 3.94 -5.34
N LEU A 216 -10.76 3.42 -6.56
CA LEU A 216 -11.44 2.16 -6.82
C LEU A 216 -10.74 0.97 -6.12
N GLU A 217 -9.41 0.92 -6.18
CA GLU A 217 -8.62 -0.09 -5.47
C GLU A 217 -8.86 -0.03 -3.95
N PHE A 218 -8.97 1.19 -3.40
CA PHE A 218 -9.28 1.38 -1.98
C PHE A 218 -10.69 0.89 -1.63
N CYS A 219 -11.68 1.18 -2.45
CA CYS A 219 -13.05 0.68 -2.26
C CYS A 219 -13.11 -0.86 -2.31
N ASP A 220 -12.44 -1.47 -3.27
CA ASP A 220 -12.37 -2.93 -3.39
C ASP A 220 -11.71 -3.56 -2.15
N TRP A 221 -10.61 -2.98 -1.70
CA TRP A 221 -9.91 -3.43 -0.50
C TRP A 221 -10.75 -3.27 0.79
N MET A 222 -11.48 -2.16 0.93
CA MET A 222 -12.43 -1.94 2.03
C MET A 222 -13.56 -2.96 2.00
N ALA A 223 -14.16 -3.17 0.82
CA ALA A 223 -15.25 -4.11 0.64
C ALA A 223 -14.86 -5.55 1.04
N GLN A 224 -13.70 -6.01 0.61
CA GLN A 224 -13.19 -7.34 0.99
C GLN A 224 -13.08 -7.52 2.51
N ARG A 225 -12.83 -6.44 3.26
CA ARG A 225 -12.77 -6.48 4.73
C ARG A 225 -14.13 -6.53 5.41
N ALA A 226 -15.20 -6.15 4.72
CA ALA A 226 -16.55 -6.31 5.20
C ALA A 226 -17.03 -7.78 5.20
N GLY A 227 -16.26 -8.67 4.55
CA GLY A 227 -16.46 -10.11 4.64
C GLY A 227 -17.66 -10.64 3.84
N GLY A 228 -18.05 -11.87 4.14
CA GLY A 228 -19.04 -12.64 3.41
C GLY A 228 -18.41 -13.68 2.50
N GLN A 229 -19.06 -13.98 1.38
CA GLN A 229 -18.48 -14.83 0.34
C GLN A 229 -17.55 -14.02 -0.55
N ILE A 230 -16.27 -14.36 -0.53
CA ILE A 230 -15.26 -13.74 -1.37
C ILE A 230 -14.72 -14.81 -2.30
N GLU A 231 -14.93 -14.63 -3.60
CA GLU A 231 -14.34 -15.48 -4.63
C GLU A 231 -12.98 -14.91 -5.04
N ASP A 232 -11.94 -15.73 -4.97
CA ASP A 232 -10.61 -15.34 -5.42
C ASP A 232 -10.47 -15.51 -6.96
N ALA A 233 -9.36 -15.02 -7.52
CA ALA A 233 -9.08 -15.12 -8.96
C ALA A 233 -8.96 -16.58 -9.47
N ALA A 234 -8.91 -17.56 -8.55
CA ALA A 234 -8.88 -18.99 -8.86
C ALA A 234 -10.26 -19.67 -8.69
N GLY A 235 -11.33 -18.88 -8.43
CA GLY A 235 -12.68 -19.41 -8.23
C GLY A 235 -12.91 -20.08 -6.87
N THR A 236 -12.00 -19.87 -5.92
CA THR A 236 -12.13 -20.41 -4.56
C THR A 236 -12.95 -19.48 -3.70
N THR A 237 -14.11 -19.93 -3.25
CA THR A 237 -14.97 -19.15 -2.34
C THR A 237 -14.49 -19.33 -0.91
N THR A 238 -14.09 -18.23 -0.29
CA THR A 238 -13.77 -18.16 1.15
C THR A 238 -14.91 -17.46 1.89
N HIS A 239 -15.35 -18.07 3.00
CA HIS A 239 -16.33 -17.45 3.89
C HIS A 239 -15.60 -16.73 5.03
N THR A 240 -15.84 -15.44 5.16
CA THR A 240 -15.33 -14.62 6.26
C THR A 240 -16.49 -14.01 7.04
N GLU A 241 -16.24 -13.63 8.30
CA GLU A 241 -17.25 -12.96 9.12
C GLU A 241 -17.78 -11.69 8.42
N VAL A 242 -19.09 -11.54 8.40
CA VAL A 242 -19.76 -10.36 7.82
C VAL A 242 -19.70 -9.20 8.80
N LYS A 243 -19.17 -8.06 8.34
CA LYS A 243 -19.07 -6.81 9.10
C LYS A 243 -19.82 -5.69 8.39
N SER A 244 -20.24 -4.70 9.15
CA SER A 244 -20.77 -3.47 8.55
C SER A 244 -19.63 -2.63 7.96
N LEU A 245 -19.96 -1.83 6.95
CA LEU A 245 -19.00 -0.88 6.38
C LEU A 245 -18.47 0.11 7.42
N LEU A 246 -19.31 0.50 8.40
CA LEU A 246 -18.88 1.39 9.48
C LEU A 246 -17.84 0.75 10.40
N GLU A 247 -17.95 -0.56 10.70
CA GLU A 247 -16.93 -1.30 11.47
C GLU A 247 -15.62 -1.38 10.74
N VAL A 248 -15.66 -1.64 9.42
CA VAL A 248 -14.47 -1.63 8.58
C VAL A 248 -13.83 -0.24 8.54
N ALA A 249 -14.64 0.80 8.34
CA ALA A 249 -14.18 2.18 8.34
C ALA A 249 -13.49 2.57 9.65
N ARG A 250 -14.00 2.11 10.80
CA ARG A 250 -13.38 2.33 12.12
C ARG A 250 -11.97 1.78 12.21
N ASN A 251 -11.74 0.57 11.71
CA ASN A 251 -10.43 -0.05 11.70
C ASN A 251 -9.45 0.71 10.79
N ILE A 252 -9.94 1.21 9.66
CA ILE A 252 -9.14 1.98 8.71
C ILE A 252 -8.79 3.37 9.25
N ALA A 253 -9.72 4.03 9.92
CA ALA A 253 -9.46 5.32 10.56
C ALA A 253 -8.33 5.21 11.60
N LEU A 254 -8.30 4.12 12.37
CA LEU A 254 -7.19 3.84 13.29
C LEU A 254 -5.87 3.67 12.54
N LEU A 255 -5.84 2.89 11.46
CA LEU A 255 -4.64 2.68 10.66
C LEU A 255 -4.10 3.98 10.02
N SER A 256 -4.99 4.84 9.51
CA SER A 256 -4.60 6.12 8.93
C SER A 256 -4.00 7.08 9.96
N THR A 257 -4.57 7.12 11.17
CA THR A 257 -4.08 7.94 12.28
C THR A 257 -2.71 7.45 12.80
N ILE A 258 -2.51 6.14 12.82
CA ILE A 258 -1.24 5.52 13.20
C ILE A 258 -0.15 5.89 12.18
N SER A 259 -0.44 5.82 10.90
CA SER A 259 0.49 6.21 9.82
C SER A 259 0.97 7.68 9.95
N GLU A 260 0.14 8.57 10.49
CA GLU A 260 0.49 9.99 10.69
C GLU A 260 1.38 10.24 11.93
N ARG A 261 1.36 9.38 12.95
CA ARG A 261 1.95 9.65 14.26
C ARG A 261 3.36 9.11 14.49
N GLU A 262 3.90 8.22 13.64
CA GLU A 262 5.04 7.42 14.09
C GLU A 262 6.31 7.51 13.25
N LYS A 263 7.40 7.79 13.94
CA LYS A 263 8.77 7.73 13.41
C LYS A 263 9.44 6.35 13.54
N GLU A 264 8.95 5.47 14.43
CA GLU A 264 9.51 4.13 14.68
C GLU A 264 8.39 3.10 14.85
N GLN A 265 7.89 2.57 13.73
CA GLN A 265 6.92 1.47 13.75
C GLN A 265 7.52 0.15 13.30
N ASP A 266 7.00 -0.94 13.86
CA ASP A 266 7.27 -2.29 13.39
C ASP A 266 6.57 -2.54 12.04
N MET A 267 7.23 -2.17 10.93
CA MET A 267 6.70 -2.19 9.57
C MET A 267 7.72 -2.72 8.56
N VAL A 268 7.23 -3.45 7.56
CA VAL A 268 8.04 -3.82 6.39
C VAL A 268 8.42 -2.55 5.61
N ILE A 269 9.67 -2.41 5.25
CA ILE A 269 10.17 -1.27 4.49
C ILE A 269 10.13 -1.59 2.99
N LEU A 270 9.43 -0.74 2.23
CA LEU A 270 9.52 -0.67 0.77
C LEU A 270 10.40 0.51 0.41
N SER A 271 11.49 0.28 -0.34
CA SER A 271 12.43 1.37 -0.63
C SER A 271 13.04 1.23 -2.02
N THR A 272 13.32 2.37 -2.64
CA THR A 272 14.20 2.36 -3.81
C THR A 272 15.63 2.04 -3.40
N LEU A 273 16.42 1.48 -4.32
CA LEU A 273 17.85 1.25 -4.10
C LEU A 273 18.61 2.52 -3.70
N HIS A 274 18.22 3.67 -4.25
CA HIS A 274 18.82 4.95 -3.91
C HIS A 274 18.52 5.37 -2.46
N ALA A 275 17.26 5.24 -2.04
CA ALA A 275 16.84 5.63 -0.69
C ALA A 275 17.33 4.63 0.38
N SER A 276 17.70 3.42 -0.01
CA SER A 276 18.22 2.39 0.90
C SER A 276 19.71 2.56 1.26
N LYS A 277 20.40 3.52 0.64
CA LYS A 277 21.83 3.74 0.90
C LYS A 277 22.07 4.11 2.36
N GLY A 278 22.97 3.36 3.02
CA GLY A 278 23.30 3.53 4.44
C GLY A 278 22.38 2.80 5.42
N LEU A 279 21.29 2.18 4.94
CA LEU A 279 20.40 1.36 5.75
C LEU A 279 20.73 -0.12 5.58
N GLU A 280 20.33 -0.96 6.53
CA GLU A 280 20.52 -2.41 6.48
C GLU A 280 19.38 -3.13 7.20
N TRP A 281 19.01 -4.32 6.70
CA TRP A 281 17.94 -5.14 7.27
C TRP A 281 18.37 -6.60 7.38
N PRO A 282 17.89 -7.35 8.38
CA PRO A 282 18.12 -8.77 8.49
C PRO A 282 17.70 -9.55 7.22
N HIS A 283 16.54 -9.21 6.66
CA HIS A 283 15.97 -9.94 5.52
C HIS A 283 15.62 -8.97 4.39
N VAL A 284 16.23 -9.14 3.23
CA VAL A 284 16.03 -8.29 2.06
C VAL A 284 15.49 -9.11 0.89
N MET A 285 14.47 -8.56 0.24
CA MET A 285 13.98 -9.00 -1.06
C MET A 285 14.28 -7.90 -2.07
N LEU A 286 15.22 -8.17 -2.97
CA LEU A 286 15.58 -7.30 -4.09
C LEU A 286 14.76 -7.74 -5.29
N VAL A 287 13.78 -6.92 -5.67
CA VAL A 287 12.74 -7.30 -6.63
C VAL A 287 12.85 -6.53 -7.95
N GLY A 288 12.23 -7.07 -9.01
CA GLY A 288 12.26 -6.47 -10.34
C GLY A 288 13.66 -6.46 -10.94
N VAL A 289 14.51 -7.45 -10.62
CA VAL A 289 15.86 -7.60 -11.17
C VAL A 289 15.78 -8.21 -12.57
N THR A 290 15.19 -7.43 -13.45
CA THR A 290 14.81 -7.79 -14.82
C THR A 290 15.54 -6.87 -15.79
N GLU A 291 16.00 -7.41 -16.92
CA GLU A 291 16.69 -6.62 -17.95
C GLU A 291 15.78 -5.46 -18.43
N GLY A 292 16.35 -4.27 -18.54
CA GLY A 292 15.62 -3.03 -18.85
C GLY A 292 14.91 -2.37 -17.66
N MET A 293 14.96 -3.00 -16.47
CA MET A 293 14.51 -2.41 -15.20
C MET A 293 15.67 -2.21 -14.23
N LEU A 294 16.55 -3.19 -14.11
CA LEU A 294 17.83 -3.12 -13.42
C LEU A 294 18.82 -4.04 -14.17
N PRO A 295 19.67 -3.50 -15.05
CA PRO A 295 19.88 -2.07 -15.35
C PRO A 295 18.67 -1.40 -16.01
N PHE A 296 18.44 -0.14 -15.65
CA PHE A 296 17.38 0.65 -16.26
C PHE A 296 17.76 0.99 -17.69
N LYS A 297 16.84 0.79 -18.65
CA LYS A 297 16.98 0.97 -20.11
C LYS A 297 18.29 1.64 -20.54
N LEU A 298 19.17 0.85 -21.10
CA LEU A 298 20.31 1.35 -21.83
C LEU A 298 19.78 1.59 -23.26
N ASP A 299 19.88 2.81 -23.77
CA ASP A 299 19.24 3.28 -25.02
C ASP A 299 19.67 2.56 -26.32
N ASP A 300 20.38 1.43 -26.23
CA ASP A 300 20.97 0.72 -27.37
C ASP A 300 20.16 -0.50 -27.88
N ASP A 301 18.88 -0.63 -27.53
CA ASP A 301 18.07 -1.81 -27.89
C ASP A 301 17.33 -1.68 -29.24
N ASP A 302 17.75 -0.75 -30.12
CA ASP A 302 17.20 -0.60 -31.48
C ASP A 302 17.83 -1.57 -32.53
N GLY A 303 18.40 -2.69 -32.06
CA GLY A 303 18.85 -3.78 -32.96
C GLY A 303 19.97 -3.43 -33.94
N ARG A 304 20.56 -2.26 -33.83
CA ARG A 304 21.75 -1.86 -34.61
C ARG A 304 22.99 -2.08 -33.75
N GLN A 305 23.89 -2.92 -34.21
CA GLN A 305 25.24 -3.07 -33.66
C GLN A 305 26.00 -1.72 -33.73
N GLN A 306 25.72 -0.83 -32.79
CA GLN A 306 26.52 0.36 -32.60
C GLN A 306 27.47 0.14 -31.42
N LYS A 307 28.71 0.60 -31.56
CA LYS A 307 29.71 0.63 -30.48
C LYS A 307 29.05 1.21 -29.23
N VAL A 308 29.12 0.46 -28.14
CA VAL A 308 28.69 0.93 -26.82
C VAL A 308 29.35 2.30 -26.60
N SER A 309 28.52 3.35 -26.48
CA SER A 309 29.04 4.69 -26.22
C SER A 309 29.65 4.71 -24.81
N ASP A 310 30.68 5.55 -24.60
CA ASP A 310 31.27 5.72 -23.27
C ASP A 310 30.22 6.09 -22.23
N GLU A 311 29.18 6.78 -22.65
CA GLU A 311 28.04 7.16 -21.81
C GLU A 311 27.21 5.94 -21.38
N THR A 312 26.91 5.01 -22.28
CA THR A 312 26.19 3.76 -21.99
C THR A 312 26.99 2.88 -21.03
N ALA A 313 28.33 2.82 -21.21
CA ALA A 313 29.21 2.09 -20.30
C ALA A 313 29.22 2.70 -18.89
N GLN A 314 29.22 4.03 -18.77
CA GLN A 314 29.13 4.72 -17.49
C GLN A 314 27.79 4.48 -16.80
N ARG A 315 26.65 4.57 -17.53
CA ARG A 315 25.31 4.26 -17.00
C ARG A 315 25.22 2.82 -16.49
N LEU A 316 25.76 1.87 -17.25
CA LEU A 316 25.79 0.47 -16.80
C LEU A 316 26.61 0.30 -15.53
N GLN A 317 27.72 1.02 -15.38
CA GLN A 317 28.49 1.00 -14.13
C GLN A 317 27.73 1.58 -12.95
N GLU A 318 26.95 2.64 -13.16
CA GLU A 318 26.10 3.21 -12.09
C GLU A 318 25.00 2.24 -11.68
N GLU A 319 24.32 1.61 -12.63
CA GLU A 319 23.32 0.57 -12.34
C GLU A 319 23.93 -0.65 -11.62
N ARG A 320 25.17 -1.04 -11.98
CA ARG A 320 25.89 -2.09 -11.25
C ARG A 320 26.22 -1.69 -9.81
N ARG A 321 26.55 -0.41 -9.56
CA ARG A 321 26.73 0.11 -8.20
C ARG A 321 25.43 0.09 -7.40
N LEU A 322 24.29 0.39 -8.04
CA LEU A 322 22.98 0.30 -7.39
C LEU A 322 22.63 -1.15 -7.05
N MET A 323 22.90 -2.11 -7.95
CA MET A 323 22.74 -3.52 -7.66
C MET A 323 23.60 -3.94 -6.45
N TYR A 324 24.86 -3.52 -6.42
CA TYR A 324 25.77 -3.75 -5.28
C TYR A 324 25.20 -3.14 -3.98
N VAL A 325 24.68 -1.92 -4.01
CA VAL A 325 24.01 -1.30 -2.86
C VAL A 325 22.88 -2.21 -2.37
N GLY A 326 21.99 -2.65 -3.25
CA GLY A 326 20.86 -3.50 -2.89
C GLY A 326 21.28 -4.81 -2.22
N ILE A 327 22.27 -5.49 -2.77
CA ILE A 327 22.78 -6.76 -2.22
C ILE A 327 23.37 -6.57 -0.81
N THR A 328 24.14 -5.50 -0.63
CA THR A 328 24.82 -5.22 0.65
C THR A 328 23.88 -4.69 1.74
N ARG A 329 22.57 -4.55 1.46
CA ARG A 329 21.58 -4.18 2.49
C ARG A 329 21.13 -5.36 3.35
N ALA A 330 21.35 -6.59 2.89
CA ALA A 330 20.96 -7.80 3.60
C ALA A 330 22.01 -8.21 4.65
N ARG A 331 21.56 -8.40 5.88
CA ARG A 331 22.44 -8.87 6.98
C ARG A 331 22.39 -10.38 7.18
N ARG A 332 21.27 -11.04 6.90
CA ARG A 332 21.05 -12.49 7.13
C ARG A 332 20.60 -13.23 5.88
N SER A 333 19.55 -12.76 5.20
CA SER A 333 19.05 -13.43 4.02
C SER A 333 18.75 -12.46 2.89
N LEU A 334 19.08 -12.86 1.67
CA LEU A 334 18.82 -12.14 0.44
C LEU A 334 18.04 -13.02 -0.53
N ALA A 335 16.91 -12.52 -1.02
CA ALA A 335 16.23 -13.08 -2.16
C ALA A 335 16.24 -12.05 -3.31
N VAL A 336 16.61 -12.48 -4.50
CA VAL A 336 16.63 -11.67 -5.71
C VAL A 336 15.56 -12.23 -6.64
N SER A 337 14.60 -11.40 -7.06
CA SER A 337 13.53 -11.86 -7.94
C SER A 337 13.48 -11.09 -9.25
N TRP A 338 12.97 -11.76 -10.28
CA TRP A 338 12.73 -11.21 -11.59
C TRP A 338 11.45 -11.75 -12.19
N THR A 339 10.86 -11.06 -13.17
CA THR A 339 9.60 -11.42 -13.79
C THR A 339 9.81 -11.89 -15.24
N LYS A 340 9.07 -12.93 -15.68
CA LYS A 340 9.09 -13.44 -17.06
C LYS A 340 8.29 -12.57 -18.02
N ARG A 341 7.29 -11.86 -17.48
CA ARG A 341 6.42 -10.95 -18.24
C ARG A 341 6.11 -9.72 -17.42
N ARG A 342 6.01 -8.59 -18.06
CA ARG A 342 5.59 -7.32 -17.45
C ARG A 342 4.56 -6.60 -18.29
N LYS A 343 3.77 -5.76 -17.67
CA LYS A 343 2.81 -4.90 -18.35
C LYS A 343 3.53 -3.68 -18.93
N LYS A 344 3.38 -3.45 -20.24
CA LYS A 344 3.85 -2.24 -20.94
C LYS A 344 2.64 -1.62 -21.64
N GLY A 345 2.06 -0.58 -21.03
CA GLY A 345 0.79 -0.02 -21.49
C GLY A 345 -0.36 -1.04 -21.33
N ARG A 346 -0.97 -1.48 -22.43
CA ARG A 346 -2.04 -2.48 -22.46
C ARG A 346 -1.57 -3.90 -22.75
N GLU A 347 -0.30 -4.09 -23.08
CA GLU A 347 0.26 -5.37 -23.52
C GLU A 347 1.13 -6.01 -22.44
N MET A 348 1.16 -7.36 -22.45
CA MET A 348 2.11 -8.15 -21.65
C MET A 348 3.31 -8.49 -22.51
N VAL A 349 4.50 -8.01 -22.12
CA VAL A 349 5.76 -8.23 -22.83
C VAL A 349 6.63 -9.24 -22.07
N SER A 350 7.24 -10.15 -22.79
CA SER A 350 8.24 -11.06 -22.23
C SER A 350 9.50 -10.30 -21.83
N THR A 351 10.11 -10.74 -20.74
CA THR A 351 11.30 -10.13 -20.16
C THR A 351 12.35 -11.19 -19.87
N LEU A 352 13.59 -10.75 -19.68
CA LEU A 352 14.72 -11.60 -19.33
C LEU A 352 15.24 -11.24 -17.94
N PRO A 353 15.86 -12.20 -17.23
CA PRO A 353 16.56 -11.88 -15.98
C PRO A 353 17.66 -10.85 -16.24
N SER A 354 17.90 -9.98 -15.28
CA SER A 354 18.97 -9.00 -15.35
C SER A 354 20.31 -9.68 -15.60
N ARG A 355 21.13 -9.07 -16.47
CA ARG A 355 22.53 -9.49 -16.69
C ARG A 355 23.34 -9.56 -15.38
N PHE A 356 22.98 -8.78 -14.39
CA PHE A 356 23.65 -8.78 -13.09
C PHE A 356 23.51 -10.11 -12.33
N ILE A 357 22.41 -10.86 -12.53
CA ILE A 357 22.26 -12.20 -11.94
C ILE A 357 23.34 -13.14 -12.47
N LYS A 358 23.60 -13.08 -13.78
CA LYS A 358 24.66 -13.87 -14.41
C LYS A 358 26.07 -13.39 -14.00
N GLU A 359 26.28 -12.06 -13.94
CA GLU A 359 27.55 -11.49 -13.49
C GLU A 359 27.93 -11.91 -12.06
N MET A 360 26.94 -12.17 -11.21
CA MET A 360 27.15 -12.67 -9.86
C MET A 360 27.33 -14.19 -9.76
N GLY A 361 27.23 -14.93 -10.87
CA GLY A 361 27.28 -16.38 -10.88
C GLY A 361 26.09 -17.05 -10.20
N LEU A 362 24.94 -16.37 -10.11
CA LEU A 362 23.73 -16.84 -9.43
C LEU A 362 22.68 -17.40 -10.38
N ASP A 363 22.97 -17.48 -11.66
CA ASP A 363 22.08 -18.00 -12.71
C ASP A 363 21.68 -19.49 -12.49
N ALA A 364 22.54 -20.26 -11.82
CA ALA A 364 22.26 -21.65 -11.43
C ALA A 364 21.54 -21.80 -10.08
N ALA A 365 21.39 -20.73 -9.30
CA ALA A 365 20.88 -20.75 -7.93
C ALA A 365 19.35 -20.56 -7.84
N THR A 366 18.61 -20.84 -8.92
CA THR A 366 17.14 -20.67 -8.95
C THR A 366 16.48 -21.56 -7.89
N SER A 367 15.84 -20.93 -6.92
CA SER A 367 15.11 -21.64 -5.86
C SER A 367 13.87 -22.34 -6.47
N ARG A 368 13.84 -23.68 -6.38
CA ARG A 368 12.68 -24.50 -6.80
C ARG A 368 11.57 -24.52 -5.73
N GLU A 369 11.85 -24.10 -4.50
CA GLU A 369 10.84 -24.06 -3.44
C GLU A 369 9.91 -22.86 -3.61
N ASP A 370 8.63 -23.11 -3.74
CA ASP A 370 7.61 -22.05 -3.68
C ASP A 370 7.37 -21.65 -2.21
N PRO A 371 7.63 -20.40 -1.82
CA PRO A 371 7.38 -19.94 -0.46
C PRO A 371 5.92 -20.12 0.00
N ARG A 372 4.96 -20.13 -0.95
CA ARG A 372 3.54 -20.37 -0.66
C ARG A 372 3.30 -21.80 -0.21
N GLU A 373 3.98 -22.76 -0.84
CA GLU A 373 3.86 -24.17 -0.50
C GLU A 373 4.46 -24.43 0.86
N LYS A 374 5.63 -23.86 1.14
CA LYS A 374 6.26 -23.91 2.46
C LYS A 374 5.39 -23.26 3.55
N LEU A 375 4.75 -22.12 3.25
CA LEU A 375 3.82 -21.46 4.18
C LEU A 375 2.57 -22.33 4.44
N ARG A 376 2.03 -23.03 3.42
CA ARG A 376 0.93 -23.96 3.59
C ARG A 376 1.31 -25.13 4.48
N GLN A 377 2.49 -25.72 4.27
CA GLN A 377 3.00 -26.81 5.10
C GLN A 377 3.17 -26.37 6.55
N LEU A 378 3.79 -25.24 6.81
CA LEU A 378 3.94 -24.70 8.16
C LEU A 378 2.59 -24.45 8.84
N ARG A 379 1.62 -23.87 8.13
CA ARG A 379 0.26 -23.66 8.68
C ARG A 379 -0.44 -24.98 9.02
N ALA A 380 -0.28 -26.01 8.17
CA ALA A 380 -0.81 -27.34 8.43
C ALA A 380 -0.16 -28.00 9.64
N GLU A 381 1.16 -27.89 9.80
CA GLU A 381 1.88 -28.39 10.98
C GLU A 381 1.44 -27.70 12.27
N PHE A 382 1.27 -26.37 12.26
CA PHE A 382 0.77 -25.64 13.42
C PHE A 382 -0.68 -26.01 13.77
N ALA A 383 -1.54 -26.21 12.79
CA ALA A 383 -2.91 -26.65 13.00
C ALA A 383 -2.97 -28.06 13.63
N LEU A 384 -2.13 -28.97 13.18
CA LEU A 384 -1.99 -30.33 13.74
C LEU A 384 -1.49 -30.29 15.19
N LYS A 385 -0.49 -29.48 15.49
CA LYS A 385 0.03 -29.29 16.85
C LYS A 385 -0.99 -28.69 17.80
N ALA A 386 -1.78 -27.70 17.31
CA ALA A 386 -2.86 -27.11 18.09
C ALA A 386 -3.96 -28.12 18.45
N GLN A 387 -4.31 -29.03 17.53
CA GLN A 387 -5.28 -30.10 17.77
C GLN A 387 -4.77 -31.16 18.77
N GLN A 388 -3.45 -31.40 18.81
CA GLN A 388 -2.83 -32.36 19.75
C GLN A 388 -2.61 -31.77 21.15
N SER A 389 -2.65 -30.44 21.31
CA SER A 389 -2.45 -29.76 22.59
C SER A 389 -3.75 -29.43 23.33
N THR A 390 -4.91 -29.82 22.80
CA THR A 390 -6.19 -29.71 23.54
C THR A 390 -6.30 -30.90 24.48
N PRO A 391 -6.29 -30.73 25.83
CA PRO A 391 -6.50 -31.84 26.74
C PRO A 391 -7.91 -32.37 26.53
N ALA A 392 -8.04 -33.70 26.42
CA ALA A 392 -9.33 -34.36 26.55
C ALA A 392 -9.80 -34.12 27.97
N ASP A 393 -10.74 -33.17 28.13
CA ASP A 393 -11.51 -33.04 29.39
C ASP A 393 -12.40 -34.26 29.49
N SER A 394 -12.05 -35.07 30.50
CA SER A 394 -12.83 -36.17 31.03
C SER A 394 -13.83 -35.63 32.02
#